data_f2a13e48b8842203ce8ea3526264ce4d
#
_entry.id   f2a13e48b8842203ce8ea3526264ce4d
#
_cell.length_a   1.000
_cell.length_b   1.000
_cell.length_c   1.000
_cell.angle_alpha   90.00
_cell.angle_beta   90.00
_cell.angle_gamma   90.00
#
_symmetry.space_group_name_H-M   'P 1'
#
loop_
_entity.id
_entity.type
_entity.pdbx_description
1 polymer ?
#
loop_
_entity_poly.entity_id
_entity_poly.type
_entity_poly.pdbx_seq_one_letter_code
_entity_poly.pdbx_strand_id
1 'polypeptide(L)'
;MDSLQTEIARFLAEKAMRQIRATYQQVGDAVGWNHPTGRGLGNNLEVILHDLHDRGLPPLTTILVKKGEKYPAPDAMAYIRGALGDIDIEKAQQEVFAFNWRSVPELAPTSDRLPGGRDVWLTSFWGFDPANWACIGFADEAKRSRYVKLSKPDALVAIYVTKGKGPEKMRGKVVGVLEVSHHIGHAKEFISGDRWAEKERDPDSRGKWLFAVQAVRAWRIVEEDWKPVERLFPTTYGSAHAEYIGSSGVQVSPAEVEHLFQLDVYEVPVYGQGRRVNGAIQTLETALSPSHAIAPATEPYWVGETDGPKHLYVLELQGDTAAYLGRSADNVDGRSIIKVGFSRSPSARRDQIQSAYPNGQFKWSVRFPTVIPDVAPYPNARIAIVGEDAMKKRLVDEGAEVLGGEFFLAEDWLVHSTWGAGKFAAEGAMQSPNLDDREDGMPRLS
;
A
#
# COMPACT_ATOMS: atom_id res chain seq x y z
N MET A 1 22.43 -14.97 -22.15
CA MET A 1 22.70 -14.30 -20.84
C MET A 1 23.74 -15.07 -20.03
N ASP A 2 24.66 -14.37 -19.36
CA ASP A 2 25.57 -14.95 -18.35
C ASP A 2 24.87 -15.13 -16.97
N SER A 3 25.60 -15.59 -15.94
CA SER A 3 25.02 -15.82 -14.61
C SER A 3 24.46 -14.55 -13.98
N LEU A 4 25.17 -13.41 -14.04
CA LEU A 4 24.72 -12.15 -13.47
C LEU A 4 23.49 -11.61 -14.19
N GLN A 5 23.47 -11.65 -15.50
CA GLN A 5 22.34 -11.24 -16.32
C GLN A 5 21.10 -12.10 -16.04
N THR A 6 21.31 -13.40 -15.86
CA THR A 6 20.22 -14.33 -15.49
C THR A 6 19.67 -14.03 -14.09
N GLU A 7 20.52 -13.70 -13.12
CA GLU A 7 20.08 -13.30 -11.78
C GLU A 7 19.30 -11.98 -11.79
N ILE A 8 19.75 -10.99 -12.55
CA ILE A 8 19.04 -9.72 -12.75
C ILE A 8 17.67 -10.00 -13.39
N ALA A 9 17.64 -10.79 -14.47
CA ALA A 9 16.41 -11.10 -15.17
C ALA A 9 15.42 -11.89 -14.29
N ARG A 10 15.92 -12.85 -13.48
CA ARG A 10 15.09 -13.58 -12.49
C ARG A 10 14.51 -12.66 -11.43
N PHE A 11 15.31 -11.73 -10.91
CA PHE A 11 14.82 -10.72 -9.96
C PHE A 11 13.73 -9.84 -10.58
N LEU A 12 13.91 -9.40 -11.82
CA LEU A 12 12.89 -8.62 -12.54
C LEU A 12 11.64 -9.47 -12.81
N ALA A 13 11.80 -10.75 -13.18
CA ALA A 13 10.69 -11.69 -13.36
C ALA A 13 9.89 -11.89 -12.06
N GLU A 14 10.56 -11.99 -10.90
CA GLU A 14 9.90 -12.03 -9.61
C GLU A 14 9.09 -10.75 -9.35
N LYS A 15 9.68 -9.58 -9.64
CA LYS A 15 8.95 -8.30 -9.52
C LYS A 15 7.74 -8.26 -10.45
N ALA A 16 7.89 -8.76 -11.68
CA ALA A 16 6.80 -8.83 -12.65
C ALA A 16 5.64 -9.72 -12.16
N MET A 17 5.92 -10.93 -11.65
CA MET A 17 4.91 -11.83 -11.09
C MET A 17 4.16 -11.21 -9.91
N ARG A 18 4.84 -10.36 -9.13
CA ARG A 18 4.26 -9.59 -8.03
C ARG A 18 3.59 -8.28 -8.50
N GLN A 19 3.57 -8.00 -9.79
CA GLN A 19 3.04 -6.76 -10.39
C GLN A 19 3.68 -5.48 -9.82
N ILE A 20 4.99 -5.53 -9.58
CA ILE A 20 5.76 -4.43 -8.98
C ILE A 20 6.87 -4.00 -9.92
N ARG A 21 7.06 -2.68 -10.06
CA ARG A 21 8.26 -2.13 -10.71
C ARG A 21 9.47 -2.29 -9.79
N ALA A 22 10.64 -2.47 -10.38
CA ALA A 22 11.92 -2.51 -9.66
C ALA A 22 12.66 -1.18 -9.79
N THR A 23 13.51 -0.86 -8.82
CA THR A 23 14.47 0.25 -8.95
C THR A 23 15.89 -0.27 -9.22
N TYR A 24 16.73 0.57 -9.82
CA TYR A 24 18.14 0.24 -10.05
C TYR A 24 18.88 -0.16 -8.76
N GLN A 25 18.57 0.52 -7.65
CA GLN A 25 19.12 0.16 -6.34
C GLN A 25 18.68 -1.25 -5.91
N GLN A 26 17.39 -1.58 -6.04
CA GLN A 26 16.89 -2.91 -5.67
C GLN A 26 17.49 -4.02 -6.52
N VAL A 27 17.74 -3.77 -7.79
CA VAL A 27 18.48 -4.72 -8.66
C VAL A 27 19.92 -4.87 -8.16
N GLY A 28 20.62 -3.75 -7.90
CA GLY A 28 21.98 -3.78 -7.37
C GLY A 28 22.09 -4.56 -6.06
N ASP A 29 21.20 -4.26 -5.12
CA ASP A 29 21.16 -4.94 -3.80
C ASP A 29 20.92 -6.45 -3.95
N ALA A 30 20.06 -6.85 -4.88
CA ALA A 30 19.69 -8.25 -5.09
C ALA A 30 20.84 -9.10 -5.67
N VAL A 31 21.71 -8.49 -6.50
CA VAL A 31 22.81 -9.20 -7.17
C VAL A 31 24.19 -8.84 -6.62
N GLY A 32 24.25 -8.14 -5.48
CA GLY A 32 25.53 -7.75 -4.85
C GLY A 32 26.35 -6.77 -5.69
N TRP A 33 25.72 -5.90 -6.48
CA TRP A 33 26.41 -4.92 -7.31
C TRP A 33 27.01 -3.79 -6.46
N ASN A 34 28.30 -3.54 -6.62
CA ASN A 34 29.09 -2.64 -5.76
C ASN A 34 28.78 -1.13 -5.89
N HIS A 35 27.71 -0.75 -6.59
CA HIS A 35 27.33 0.66 -6.73
C HIS A 35 25.93 0.93 -6.17
N PRO A 36 25.78 1.83 -5.18
CA PRO A 36 24.51 2.02 -4.44
C PRO A 36 23.34 2.53 -5.30
N THR A 37 23.60 3.08 -6.48
CA THR A 37 22.56 3.53 -7.42
C THR A 37 22.43 2.63 -8.66
N GLY A 38 23.07 1.46 -8.68
CA GLY A 38 23.07 0.57 -9.84
C GLY A 38 23.80 1.10 -11.08
N ARG A 39 24.66 2.12 -10.92
CA ARG A 39 25.48 2.66 -12.03
C ARG A 39 26.35 1.56 -12.61
N GLY A 40 26.37 1.44 -13.93
CA GLY A 40 27.13 0.39 -14.65
C GLY A 40 26.31 -0.87 -14.97
N LEU A 41 25.07 -0.99 -14.51
CA LEU A 41 24.17 -2.10 -14.91
C LEU A 41 23.70 -2.00 -16.36
N GLY A 42 23.87 -0.87 -17.03
CA GLY A 42 23.33 -0.59 -18.37
C GLY A 42 23.64 -1.69 -19.39
N ASN A 43 24.90 -2.10 -19.51
CA ASN A 43 25.31 -3.14 -20.45
C ASN A 43 24.64 -4.50 -20.18
N ASN A 44 24.46 -4.86 -18.89
CA ASN A 44 23.79 -6.10 -18.54
C ASN A 44 22.28 -6.03 -18.88
N LEU A 45 21.67 -4.89 -18.66
CA LEU A 45 20.24 -4.66 -18.98
C LEU A 45 20.00 -4.69 -20.48
N GLU A 46 20.95 -4.19 -21.26
CA GLU A 46 20.93 -4.27 -22.72
C GLU A 46 20.96 -5.72 -23.22
N VAL A 47 21.89 -6.51 -22.74
CA VAL A 47 21.99 -7.92 -23.11
C VAL A 47 20.69 -8.66 -22.72
N ILE A 48 20.14 -8.38 -21.53
CA ILE A 48 18.86 -8.98 -21.11
C ILE A 48 17.73 -8.57 -22.08
N LEU A 49 17.65 -7.29 -22.44
CA LEU A 49 16.63 -6.78 -23.36
C LEU A 49 16.68 -7.49 -24.71
N HIS A 50 17.86 -7.61 -25.29
CA HIS A 50 18.04 -8.28 -26.59
C HIS A 50 17.77 -9.78 -26.50
N ASP A 51 18.27 -10.48 -25.48
CA ASP A 51 18.04 -11.92 -25.31
C ASP A 51 16.53 -12.24 -25.17
N LEU A 52 15.79 -11.44 -24.39
CA LEU A 52 14.35 -11.63 -24.24
C LEU A 52 13.61 -11.30 -25.52
N HIS A 53 14.00 -10.26 -26.24
CA HIS A 53 13.42 -9.88 -27.52
C HIS A 53 13.61 -10.97 -28.58
N ASP A 54 14.83 -11.49 -28.74
CA ASP A 54 15.15 -12.55 -29.69
C ASP A 54 14.37 -13.85 -29.42
N ARG A 55 13.97 -14.04 -28.16
CA ARG A 55 13.13 -15.18 -27.71
C ARG A 55 11.63 -14.90 -27.79
N GLY A 56 11.23 -13.73 -28.22
CA GLY A 56 9.82 -13.31 -28.27
C GLY A 56 9.17 -13.15 -26.89
N LEU A 57 9.97 -12.87 -25.87
CA LEU A 57 9.51 -12.66 -24.47
C LEU A 57 9.27 -11.18 -24.20
N PRO A 58 8.36 -10.82 -23.28
CA PRO A 58 8.11 -9.43 -22.91
C PRO A 58 9.36 -8.75 -22.32
N PRO A 59 9.57 -7.45 -22.58
CA PRO A 59 10.79 -6.72 -22.22
C PRO A 59 10.83 -6.38 -20.73
N LEU A 60 11.38 -7.26 -19.89
CA LEU A 60 11.48 -7.09 -18.41
C LEU A 60 12.11 -5.76 -18.00
N THR A 61 13.03 -5.22 -18.80
CA THR A 61 13.71 -3.96 -18.48
C THR A 61 12.78 -2.75 -18.45
N THR A 62 11.58 -2.84 -19.03
CA THR A 62 10.57 -1.78 -19.01
C THR A 62 9.98 -1.54 -17.62
N ILE A 63 10.05 -2.50 -16.70
CA ILE A 63 9.60 -2.33 -15.32
C ILE A 63 10.70 -1.80 -14.39
N LEU A 64 11.91 -1.55 -14.90
CA LEU A 64 13.01 -0.96 -14.16
C LEU A 64 12.96 0.56 -14.23
N VAL A 65 12.72 1.20 -13.09
CA VAL A 65 12.41 2.63 -12.99
C VAL A 65 13.26 3.32 -11.91
N LYS A 66 13.31 4.65 -11.91
CA LYS A 66 13.81 5.40 -10.76
C LYS A 66 12.78 5.36 -9.61
N LYS A 67 13.25 5.55 -8.39
CA LYS A 67 12.36 5.56 -7.20
C LYS A 67 11.27 6.63 -7.37
N GLY A 68 10.01 6.20 -7.27
CA GLY A 68 8.84 7.07 -7.42
C GLY A 68 8.34 7.28 -8.86
N GLU A 69 9.10 6.82 -9.87
CA GLU A 69 8.73 6.96 -11.27
C GLU A 69 7.87 5.80 -11.78
N LYS A 70 7.06 6.06 -12.81
CA LYS A 70 6.25 5.06 -13.50
C LYS A 70 6.98 4.44 -14.70
N TYR A 71 7.90 5.19 -15.30
CA TYR A 71 8.55 4.84 -16.57
C TYR A 71 10.06 4.74 -16.39
N PRO A 72 10.76 3.98 -17.24
CA PRO A 72 12.21 3.97 -17.29
C PRO A 72 12.80 5.35 -17.47
N ALA A 73 14.03 5.55 -17.02
CA ALA A 73 14.75 6.82 -17.21
C ALA A 73 14.91 7.16 -18.71
N PRO A 74 15.05 8.45 -19.10
CA PRO A 74 15.12 8.85 -20.50
C PRO A 74 16.20 8.13 -21.31
N ASP A 75 17.38 7.90 -20.72
CA ASP A 75 18.46 7.13 -21.31
C ASP A 75 18.10 5.65 -21.53
N ALA A 76 17.47 5.01 -20.54
CA ALA A 76 16.96 3.66 -20.67
C ALA A 76 15.83 3.58 -21.72
N MET A 77 14.95 4.60 -21.78
CA MET A 77 13.90 4.69 -22.80
C MET A 77 14.46 4.79 -24.22
N ALA A 78 15.54 5.58 -24.42
CA ALA A 78 16.19 5.68 -25.70
C ALA A 78 16.78 4.31 -26.13
N TYR A 79 17.31 3.59 -25.19
CA TYR A 79 17.85 2.24 -25.39
C TYR A 79 16.79 1.22 -25.75
N ILE A 80 15.69 1.17 -24.97
CA ILE A 80 14.56 0.29 -25.20
C ILE A 80 13.95 0.54 -26.60
N ARG A 81 13.78 1.81 -26.97
CA ARG A 81 13.28 2.17 -28.32
C ARG A 81 14.28 1.82 -29.43
N GLY A 82 15.57 1.95 -29.17
CA GLY A 82 16.61 1.54 -30.11
C GLY A 82 16.57 0.04 -30.44
N ALA A 83 16.31 -0.78 -29.43
CA ALA A 83 16.24 -2.24 -29.55
C ALA A 83 14.90 -2.76 -30.09
N LEU A 84 13.79 -2.15 -29.67
CA LEU A 84 12.43 -2.67 -29.92
C LEU A 84 11.61 -1.82 -30.90
N GLY A 85 12.14 -0.67 -31.35
CA GLY A 85 11.40 0.31 -32.14
C GLY A 85 10.50 1.19 -31.28
N ASP A 86 9.52 1.84 -31.93
CA ASP A 86 8.56 2.71 -31.23
C ASP A 86 7.50 1.85 -30.54
N ILE A 87 7.69 1.60 -29.24
CA ILE A 87 6.78 0.82 -28.41
C ILE A 87 6.05 1.69 -27.40
N ASP A 88 4.80 1.33 -27.13
CA ASP A 88 4.05 1.85 -25.99
C ASP A 88 4.57 1.18 -24.70
N ILE A 89 5.27 1.97 -23.89
CA ILE A 89 5.91 1.47 -22.64
C ILE A 89 4.87 1.00 -21.63
N GLU A 90 3.74 1.66 -21.53
CA GLU A 90 2.69 1.27 -20.60
C GLU A 90 2.11 -0.10 -20.97
N LYS A 91 1.85 -0.29 -22.25
CA LYS A 91 1.41 -1.59 -22.79
C LYS A 91 2.47 -2.67 -22.60
N ALA A 92 3.74 -2.35 -22.87
CA ALA A 92 4.84 -3.29 -22.63
C ALA A 92 4.99 -3.69 -21.16
N GLN A 93 4.84 -2.74 -20.22
CA GLN A 93 4.80 -3.05 -18.80
C GLN A 93 3.60 -3.94 -18.42
N GLN A 94 2.43 -3.71 -19.02
CA GLN A 94 1.25 -4.55 -18.79
C GLN A 94 1.49 -5.98 -19.32
N GLU A 95 2.11 -6.13 -20.48
CA GLU A 95 2.50 -7.43 -21.04
C GLU A 95 3.50 -8.15 -20.11
N VAL A 96 4.51 -7.44 -19.59
CA VAL A 96 5.48 -7.97 -18.61
C VAL A 96 4.78 -8.46 -17.35
N PHE A 97 3.82 -7.69 -16.81
CA PHE A 97 3.07 -8.07 -15.61
C PHE A 97 2.04 -9.18 -15.84
N ALA A 98 1.57 -9.34 -17.06
CA ALA A 98 0.61 -10.37 -17.42
C ALA A 98 1.28 -11.70 -17.83
N PHE A 99 2.57 -11.67 -18.17
CA PHE A 99 3.29 -12.86 -18.64
C PHE A 99 3.60 -13.82 -17.49
N ASN A 100 3.47 -15.12 -17.78
CA ASN A 100 3.82 -16.16 -16.84
C ASN A 100 5.32 -16.48 -16.86
N TRP A 101 6.11 -15.79 -16.06
CA TRP A 101 7.56 -15.96 -15.99
C TRP A 101 8.02 -17.32 -15.47
N ARG A 102 7.12 -18.14 -14.88
CA ARG A 102 7.43 -19.52 -14.50
C ARG A 102 7.57 -20.45 -15.70
N SER A 103 6.97 -20.09 -16.83
CA SER A 103 7.14 -20.84 -18.07
C SER A 103 8.54 -20.75 -18.66
N VAL A 104 9.39 -19.89 -18.11
CA VAL A 104 10.80 -19.71 -18.50
C VAL A 104 11.69 -20.26 -17.37
N PRO A 105 12.16 -21.50 -17.43
CA PRO A 105 12.73 -22.21 -16.28
C PRO A 105 13.87 -21.48 -15.58
N GLU A 106 14.79 -20.86 -16.35
CA GLU A 106 15.93 -20.12 -15.80
C GLU A 106 15.55 -18.79 -15.15
N LEU A 107 14.35 -18.25 -15.42
CA LEU A 107 13.82 -17.03 -14.85
C LEU A 107 12.69 -17.29 -13.84
N ALA A 108 12.31 -18.55 -13.65
CA ALA A 108 11.19 -18.93 -12.80
C ALA A 108 11.38 -18.45 -11.35
N PRO A 109 10.53 -17.53 -10.83
CA PRO A 109 10.64 -17.07 -9.46
C PRO A 109 10.03 -18.08 -8.48
N THR A 110 10.49 -18.02 -7.21
CA THR A 110 9.92 -18.81 -6.14
C THR A 110 8.55 -18.26 -5.74
N SER A 111 7.56 -19.13 -5.60
CA SER A 111 6.22 -18.75 -5.13
C SER A 111 6.19 -18.52 -3.62
N ASP A 112 5.22 -17.71 -3.17
CA ASP A 112 4.88 -17.54 -1.76
C ASP A 112 3.92 -18.66 -1.29
N ARG A 113 3.62 -18.68 0.02
CA ARG A 113 2.57 -19.48 0.60
C ARG A 113 1.56 -18.59 1.31
N LEU A 114 0.30 -18.99 1.29
CA LEU A 114 -0.75 -18.30 2.04
C LEU A 114 -0.51 -18.48 3.56
N PRO A 115 -0.86 -17.48 4.39
CA PRO A 115 -0.76 -17.59 5.85
C PRO A 115 -1.73 -18.64 6.39
N GLY A 116 -1.22 -19.67 7.06
CA GLY A 116 -2.00 -20.77 7.63
C GLY A 116 -2.88 -20.37 8.81
N GLY A 117 -3.81 -21.24 9.20
CA GLY A 117 -4.66 -21.07 10.38
C GLY A 117 -5.73 -19.99 10.29
N ARG A 118 -6.06 -19.53 9.08
CA ARG A 118 -7.05 -18.49 8.82
C ARG A 118 -8.38 -19.07 8.39
N ASP A 119 -9.47 -18.35 8.71
CA ASP A 119 -10.77 -18.64 8.12
C ASP A 119 -10.74 -18.33 6.62
N VAL A 120 -11.30 -19.20 5.80
CA VAL A 120 -11.36 -19.01 4.35
C VAL A 120 -12.80 -18.78 3.92
N TRP A 121 -13.01 -17.76 3.12
CA TRP A 121 -14.29 -17.39 2.52
C TRP A 121 -14.17 -17.41 1.01
N LEU A 122 -15.27 -17.57 0.32
CA LEU A 122 -15.37 -17.57 -1.14
C LEU A 122 -16.33 -16.44 -1.58
N THR A 123 -15.87 -15.60 -2.50
CA THR A 123 -16.73 -14.62 -3.18
C THR A 123 -16.40 -14.52 -4.67
N SER A 124 -17.21 -13.78 -5.42
CA SER A 124 -17.02 -13.64 -6.87
C SER A 124 -16.78 -12.20 -7.27
N PHE A 125 -15.86 -12.03 -8.23
CA PHE A 125 -15.55 -10.75 -8.86
C PHE A 125 -15.63 -10.86 -10.38
N TRP A 126 -15.48 -9.74 -11.08
CA TRP A 126 -15.36 -9.70 -12.54
C TRP A 126 -13.90 -9.67 -13.02
N GLY A 127 -12.97 -9.83 -12.14
CA GLY A 127 -11.52 -9.85 -12.35
C GLY A 127 -10.80 -9.86 -11.01
N PHE A 128 -9.47 -9.70 -11.04
CA PHE A 128 -8.65 -9.62 -9.82
C PHE A 128 -7.58 -8.54 -10.00
N ASP A 129 -7.80 -7.39 -9.38
CA ASP A 129 -6.95 -6.20 -9.49
C ASP A 129 -6.84 -5.50 -8.13
N PRO A 130 -6.21 -6.13 -7.13
CA PRO A 130 -6.13 -5.58 -5.78
C PRO A 130 -5.33 -4.28 -5.70
N ALA A 131 -4.43 -4.02 -6.64
CA ALA A 131 -3.67 -2.76 -6.70
C ALA A 131 -4.57 -1.53 -6.96
N ASN A 132 -5.76 -1.73 -7.51
CA ASN A 132 -6.74 -0.69 -7.76
C ASN A 132 -8.08 -0.92 -7.05
N TRP A 133 -8.33 -2.12 -6.53
CA TRP A 133 -9.58 -2.51 -5.90
C TRP A 133 -9.30 -3.32 -4.62
N ALA A 134 -9.18 -2.62 -3.50
CA ALA A 134 -8.76 -3.16 -2.21
C ALA A 134 -9.93 -3.41 -1.25
N CYS A 135 -11.02 -4.00 -1.73
CA CYS A 135 -12.14 -4.35 -0.85
C CYS A 135 -13.00 -5.48 -1.42
N ILE A 136 -13.76 -6.12 -0.54
CA ILE A 136 -14.95 -6.88 -0.91
C ILE A 136 -16.17 -5.97 -0.72
N GLY A 137 -17.04 -5.91 -1.73
CA GLY A 137 -18.21 -5.04 -1.75
C GLY A 137 -19.50 -5.83 -1.59
N PHE A 138 -20.46 -5.25 -0.87
CA PHE A 138 -21.76 -5.83 -0.58
C PHE A 138 -22.88 -4.95 -1.14
N ALA A 139 -23.99 -5.57 -1.52
CA ALA A 139 -25.14 -4.86 -2.07
C ALA A 139 -25.86 -3.98 -1.03
N ASP A 140 -25.83 -4.39 0.24
CA ASP A 140 -26.45 -3.70 1.36
C ASP A 140 -25.64 -3.86 2.65
N GLU A 141 -25.94 -3.01 3.62
CA GLU A 141 -25.27 -2.96 4.90
C GLU A 141 -25.50 -4.22 5.77
N ALA A 142 -26.66 -4.83 5.65
CA ALA A 142 -27.00 -6.02 6.44
C ALA A 142 -26.10 -7.21 6.02
N LYS A 143 -25.85 -7.37 4.73
CA LYS A 143 -24.94 -8.39 4.21
C LYS A 143 -23.50 -8.16 4.64
N ARG A 144 -23.02 -6.90 4.59
CA ARG A 144 -21.71 -6.53 5.10
C ARG A 144 -21.58 -6.85 6.60
N SER A 145 -22.57 -6.40 7.41
CA SER A 145 -22.59 -6.63 8.86
C SER A 145 -22.63 -8.12 9.21
N ARG A 146 -23.39 -8.91 8.45
CA ARG A 146 -23.42 -10.36 8.60
C ARG A 146 -22.04 -10.97 8.31
N TYR A 147 -21.37 -10.56 7.24
CA TYR A 147 -20.02 -11.03 6.92
C TYR A 147 -19.04 -10.72 8.06
N VAL A 148 -18.98 -9.47 8.51
CA VAL A 148 -18.10 -9.03 9.61
C VAL A 148 -18.38 -9.80 10.91
N LYS A 149 -19.65 -10.08 11.20
CA LYS A 149 -20.03 -10.84 12.40
C LYS A 149 -19.59 -12.31 12.36
N LEU A 150 -19.55 -12.91 11.17
CA LEU A 150 -19.26 -14.35 11.00
C LEU A 150 -17.79 -14.63 10.66
N SER A 151 -17.05 -13.66 10.11
CA SER A 151 -15.64 -13.81 9.75
C SER A 151 -14.71 -13.28 10.85
N LYS A 152 -13.42 -13.63 10.76
CA LYS A 152 -12.36 -13.01 11.58
C LYS A 152 -11.72 -11.84 10.86
N PRO A 153 -11.10 -10.86 11.59
CA PRO A 153 -10.46 -9.68 10.99
C PRO A 153 -9.28 -9.97 10.04
N ASP A 154 -8.81 -11.20 9.99
CA ASP A 154 -7.70 -11.66 9.19
C ASP A 154 -8.10 -12.81 8.25
N ALA A 155 -9.40 -12.95 7.99
CA ALA A 155 -9.93 -13.98 7.11
C ALA A 155 -9.37 -13.84 5.70
N LEU A 156 -9.11 -14.98 5.08
CA LEU A 156 -8.76 -15.05 3.66
C LEU A 156 -10.03 -15.18 2.83
N VAL A 157 -10.09 -14.43 1.75
CA VAL A 157 -11.23 -14.46 0.82
C VAL A 157 -10.72 -14.93 -0.54
N ALA A 158 -11.03 -16.15 -0.92
CA ALA A 158 -10.79 -16.67 -2.25
C ALA A 158 -11.70 -15.98 -3.26
N ILE A 159 -11.10 -15.48 -4.33
CA ILE A 159 -11.80 -14.74 -5.39
C ILE A 159 -11.90 -15.62 -6.62
N TYR A 160 -13.13 -15.96 -7.03
CA TYR A 160 -13.32 -16.53 -8.35
C TYR A 160 -13.96 -15.52 -9.31
N VAL A 161 -13.61 -15.60 -10.58
CA VAL A 161 -14.20 -14.75 -11.62
C VAL A 161 -15.51 -15.34 -12.10
N THR A 162 -16.58 -14.55 -12.09
CA THR A 162 -17.91 -15.02 -12.53
C THR A 162 -17.88 -15.58 -13.96
N LYS A 163 -18.70 -16.59 -14.24
CA LYS A 163 -18.75 -17.23 -15.56
C LYS A 163 -19.25 -16.27 -16.67
N GLY A 164 -20.10 -15.32 -16.33
CA GLY A 164 -20.73 -14.39 -17.27
C GLY A 164 -19.95 -13.10 -17.54
N LYS A 165 -19.02 -12.73 -16.70
CA LYS A 165 -18.31 -11.44 -16.76
C LYS A 165 -16.82 -11.61 -16.45
N GLY A 166 -16.02 -10.64 -16.90
CA GLY A 166 -14.58 -10.63 -16.70
C GLY A 166 -13.79 -11.24 -17.84
N PRO A 167 -12.43 -11.24 -17.74
CA PRO A 167 -11.55 -11.78 -18.76
C PRO A 167 -11.83 -13.26 -19.00
N GLU A 168 -11.99 -13.66 -20.25
CA GLU A 168 -12.41 -15.03 -20.67
C GLU A 168 -11.55 -16.13 -20.02
N LYS A 169 -10.25 -15.93 -19.99
CA LYS A 169 -9.25 -16.83 -19.41
C LYS A 169 -9.47 -17.12 -17.91
N MET A 170 -10.07 -16.16 -17.18
CA MET A 170 -10.30 -16.21 -15.72
C MET A 170 -11.70 -16.74 -15.35
N ARG A 171 -12.66 -16.75 -16.30
CA ARG A 171 -14.07 -17.05 -16.00
C ARG A 171 -14.25 -18.42 -15.35
N GLY A 172 -15.02 -18.46 -14.28
CA GLY A 172 -15.29 -19.67 -13.50
C GLY A 172 -14.13 -20.18 -12.64
N LYS A 173 -12.96 -19.52 -12.67
CA LYS A 173 -11.76 -19.97 -11.97
C LYS A 173 -11.47 -19.13 -10.72
N VAL A 174 -10.85 -19.74 -9.73
CA VAL A 174 -10.27 -19.05 -8.56
C VAL A 174 -8.92 -18.51 -8.98
N VAL A 175 -8.73 -17.18 -8.87
CA VAL A 175 -7.57 -16.47 -9.45
C VAL A 175 -6.74 -15.72 -8.44
N GLY A 176 -7.23 -15.54 -7.21
CA GLY A 176 -6.52 -14.81 -6.18
C GLY A 176 -7.18 -14.92 -4.83
N VAL A 177 -6.50 -14.37 -3.83
CA VAL A 177 -6.91 -14.38 -2.42
C VAL A 177 -6.69 -12.98 -1.85
N LEU A 178 -7.66 -12.47 -1.09
CA LEU A 178 -7.55 -11.25 -0.29
C LEU A 178 -7.49 -11.62 1.18
N GLU A 179 -6.64 -10.99 1.96
CA GLU A 179 -6.77 -10.92 3.41
C GLU A 179 -7.55 -9.66 3.74
N VAL A 180 -8.62 -9.79 4.50
CA VAL A 180 -9.50 -8.66 4.82
C VAL A 180 -9.38 -8.27 6.28
N SER A 181 -9.49 -6.97 6.54
CA SER A 181 -9.66 -6.43 7.89
C SER A 181 -11.16 -6.39 8.22
N HIS A 182 -11.53 -5.98 9.44
CA HIS A 182 -12.91 -5.57 9.73
C HIS A 182 -13.12 -4.04 9.62
N HIS A 183 -12.21 -3.35 8.91
CA HIS A 183 -12.41 -1.95 8.58
C HIS A 183 -13.48 -1.84 7.49
N ILE A 184 -14.61 -1.27 7.89
CA ILE A 184 -15.79 -1.06 7.03
C ILE A 184 -15.80 0.38 6.51
N GLY A 185 -16.32 0.58 5.29
CA GLY A 185 -16.44 1.90 4.69
C GLY A 185 -17.31 1.88 3.43
N HIS A 186 -17.31 2.99 2.73
CA HIS A 186 -17.86 3.05 1.39
C HIS A 186 -16.81 2.55 0.39
N ALA A 187 -17.22 1.73 -0.58
CA ALA A 187 -16.29 1.09 -1.53
C ALA A 187 -15.34 2.09 -2.24
N LYS A 188 -15.80 3.32 -2.49
CA LYS A 188 -14.99 4.40 -3.08
C LYS A 188 -13.71 4.70 -2.30
N GLU A 189 -13.70 4.47 -0.99
CA GLU A 189 -12.54 4.72 -0.13
C GLU A 189 -11.40 3.72 -0.38
N PHE A 190 -11.74 2.53 -0.89
CA PHE A 190 -10.84 1.41 -1.09
C PHE A 190 -10.54 1.09 -2.55
N ILE A 191 -11.01 1.93 -3.47
CA ILE A 191 -10.85 1.76 -4.93
C ILE A 191 -10.14 3.00 -5.49
N SER A 192 -9.19 2.80 -6.41
CA SER A 192 -8.51 3.91 -7.07
C SER A 192 -9.50 4.80 -7.84
N GLY A 193 -9.19 6.10 -7.94
CA GLY A 193 -10.08 7.09 -8.57
C GLY A 193 -10.47 6.69 -10.00
N ASP A 194 -9.54 6.19 -10.79
CA ASP A 194 -9.76 5.78 -12.16
C ASP A 194 -10.69 4.57 -12.26
N ARG A 195 -10.46 3.55 -11.43
CA ARG A 195 -11.32 2.35 -11.37
C ARG A 195 -12.69 2.66 -10.81
N TRP A 196 -12.79 3.59 -9.87
CA TRP A 196 -14.09 4.06 -9.39
C TRP A 196 -14.87 4.75 -10.49
N ALA A 197 -14.22 5.65 -11.25
CA ALA A 197 -14.85 6.34 -12.37
C ALA A 197 -15.30 5.36 -13.48
N GLU A 198 -14.51 4.32 -13.76
CA GLU A 198 -14.87 3.26 -14.68
C GLU A 198 -16.09 2.48 -14.19
N LYS A 199 -16.10 2.06 -12.92
CA LYS A 199 -17.23 1.39 -12.28
C LYS A 199 -18.53 2.20 -12.39
N GLU A 200 -18.47 3.50 -12.14
CA GLU A 200 -19.67 4.36 -12.18
C GLU A 200 -20.14 4.67 -13.61
N ARG A 201 -19.27 4.48 -14.62
CA ARG A 201 -19.67 4.56 -16.03
C ARG A 201 -20.32 3.30 -16.58
N ASP A 202 -19.96 2.14 -16.01
CA ASP A 202 -20.51 0.85 -16.44
C ASP A 202 -21.95 0.65 -15.88
N PRO A 203 -22.97 0.52 -16.73
CA PRO A 203 -24.36 0.32 -16.30
C PRO A 203 -24.56 -0.91 -15.41
N ASP A 204 -23.74 -1.94 -15.58
CA ASP A 204 -23.85 -3.19 -14.85
C ASP A 204 -23.31 -3.09 -13.42
N SER A 205 -22.42 -2.14 -13.13
CA SER A 205 -21.79 -1.96 -11.82
C SER A 205 -22.14 -0.65 -11.12
N ARG A 206 -22.66 0.34 -11.86
CA ARG A 206 -23.05 1.65 -11.29
C ARG A 206 -23.97 1.49 -10.08
N GLY A 207 -23.61 2.16 -8.99
CA GLY A 207 -24.40 2.16 -7.75
C GLY A 207 -24.46 0.83 -7.01
N LYS A 208 -23.74 -0.22 -7.44
CA LYS A 208 -23.69 -1.53 -6.78
C LYS A 208 -22.47 -1.66 -5.88
N TRP A 209 -22.56 -2.58 -4.90
CA TRP A 209 -21.46 -2.95 -3.99
C TRP A 209 -20.82 -1.76 -3.29
N LEU A 210 -21.66 -0.86 -2.75
CA LEU A 210 -21.21 0.36 -2.10
C LEU A 210 -20.72 0.14 -0.67
N PHE A 211 -21.23 -0.89 0.01
CA PHE A 211 -20.86 -1.24 1.38
C PHE A 211 -19.65 -2.17 1.34
N ALA A 212 -18.52 -1.75 1.90
CA ALA A 212 -17.28 -2.49 1.72
C ALA A 212 -16.61 -2.89 3.03
N VAL A 213 -15.79 -3.93 2.93
CA VAL A 213 -14.78 -4.35 3.91
C VAL A 213 -13.42 -4.28 3.24
N GLN A 214 -12.45 -3.61 3.88
CA GLN A 214 -11.14 -3.36 3.33
C GLN A 214 -10.29 -4.64 3.25
N ALA A 215 -9.63 -4.82 2.10
CA ALA A 215 -8.55 -5.78 1.95
C ALA A 215 -7.20 -5.13 2.34
N VAL A 216 -6.37 -5.87 3.06
CA VAL A 216 -5.08 -5.39 3.58
C VAL A 216 -3.88 -6.09 2.95
N ARG A 217 -4.06 -7.31 2.44
CA ARG A 217 -3.09 -8.07 1.64
C ARG A 217 -3.80 -8.80 0.52
N ALA A 218 -3.06 -9.14 -0.52
CA ALA A 218 -3.58 -9.89 -1.65
C ALA A 218 -2.51 -10.83 -2.22
N TRP A 219 -2.96 -11.99 -2.69
CA TRP A 219 -2.12 -12.94 -3.40
C TRP A 219 -2.78 -13.31 -4.72
N ARG A 220 -2.01 -13.26 -5.79
CA ARG A 220 -2.39 -13.78 -7.08
C ARG A 220 -2.03 -15.26 -7.17
N ILE A 221 -2.98 -16.11 -7.52
CA ILE A 221 -2.71 -17.52 -7.81
C ILE A 221 -2.01 -17.58 -9.17
N VAL A 222 -0.99 -18.43 -9.30
CA VAL A 222 -0.32 -18.65 -10.59
C VAL A 222 -1.31 -19.24 -11.59
N GLU A 223 -1.14 -18.86 -12.84
CA GLU A 223 -2.12 -19.19 -13.88
C GLU A 223 -2.31 -20.70 -14.07
N GLU A 224 -1.25 -21.49 -13.95
CA GLU A 224 -1.29 -22.95 -14.05
C GLU A 224 -2.11 -23.59 -12.95
N ASP A 225 -2.22 -22.90 -11.81
CA ASP A 225 -3.00 -23.34 -10.65
C ASP A 225 -4.44 -22.79 -10.64
N TRP A 226 -4.84 -22.02 -11.65
CA TRP A 226 -6.22 -21.58 -11.77
C TRP A 226 -7.17 -22.74 -12.02
N LYS A 227 -7.88 -23.13 -11.00
CA LYS A 227 -8.84 -24.23 -11.04
C LYS A 227 -10.27 -23.70 -11.11
N PRO A 228 -11.17 -24.38 -11.85
CA PRO A 228 -12.60 -24.11 -11.76
C PRO A 228 -13.05 -24.13 -10.31
N VAL A 229 -13.88 -23.15 -9.90
CA VAL A 229 -14.35 -23.01 -8.52
C VAL A 229 -15.05 -24.29 -8.02
N GLU A 230 -15.81 -24.95 -8.89
CA GLU A 230 -16.48 -26.22 -8.60
C GLU A 230 -15.53 -27.40 -8.39
N ARG A 231 -14.30 -27.31 -8.85
CA ARG A 231 -13.26 -28.34 -8.62
C ARG A 231 -12.43 -28.04 -7.38
N LEU A 232 -12.21 -26.74 -7.08
CA LEU A 232 -11.44 -26.35 -5.92
C LEU A 232 -12.29 -26.45 -4.62
N PHE A 233 -13.57 -26.05 -4.73
CA PHE A 233 -14.50 -26.01 -3.61
C PHE A 233 -15.84 -26.71 -3.94
N PRO A 234 -15.82 -28.01 -4.25
CA PRO A 234 -17.03 -28.75 -4.69
C PRO A 234 -18.16 -28.72 -3.68
N THR A 235 -17.86 -28.88 -2.39
CA THR A 235 -18.87 -28.87 -1.32
C THR A 235 -19.42 -27.45 -1.10
N THR A 236 -18.55 -26.45 -0.98
CA THR A 236 -18.95 -25.04 -0.77
C THR A 236 -19.72 -24.50 -1.95
N TYR A 237 -19.23 -24.74 -3.17
CA TYR A 237 -19.87 -24.25 -4.40
C TYR A 237 -21.17 -24.99 -4.74
N GLY A 238 -21.28 -26.28 -4.40
CA GLY A 238 -22.47 -27.10 -4.57
C GLY A 238 -23.50 -27.01 -3.43
N SER A 239 -23.21 -26.23 -2.39
CA SER A 239 -24.09 -26.08 -1.24
C SER A 239 -25.36 -25.28 -1.54
N ALA A 240 -26.38 -25.42 -0.70
CA ALA A 240 -27.60 -24.58 -0.74
C ALA A 240 -27.30 -23.08 -0.52
N HIS A 241 -26.09 -22.75 -0.06
CA HIS A 241 -25.65 -21.37 0.16
C HIS A 241 -24.86 -20.78 -1.01
N ALA A 242 -24.61 -21.54 -2.09
CA ALA A 242 -23.83 -21.09 -3.24
C ALA A 242 -24.41 -19.82 -3.91
N GLU A 243 -25.71 -19.60 -3.84
CA GLU A 243 -26.37 -18.39 -4.33
C GLU A 243 -25.90 -17.11 -3.62
N TYR A 244 -25.39 -17.23 -2.40
CA TYR A 244 -24.87 -16.11 -1.60
C TYR A 244 -23.41 -15.77 -1.89
N ILE A 245 -22.68 -16.59 -2.64
CA ILE A 245 -21.24 -16.39 -2.92
C ILE A 245 -21.01 -14.98 -3.48
N GLY A 246 -21.77 -14.57 -4.48
CA GLY A 246 -21.60 -13.27 -5.13
C GLY A 246 -22.21 -12.08 -4.37
N SER A 247 -23.06 -12.33 -3.37
CA SER A 247 -23.82 -11.26 -2.69
C SER A 247 -23.35 -10.98 -1.26
N SER A 248 -22.82 -11.97 -0.56
CA SER A 248 -22.39 -11.85 0.86
C SER A 248 -21.13 -12.65 1.21
N GLY A 249 -20.62 -13.43 0.25
CA GLY A 249 -19.59 -14.41 0.53
C GLY A 249 -20.10 -15.62 1.31
N VAL A 250 -19.41 -16.75 1.19
CA VAL A 250 -19.72 -18.00 1.89
C VAL A 250 -18.43 -18.53 2.51
N GLN A 251 -18.50 -19.00 3.75
CA GLN A 251 -17.35 -19.65 4.39
C GLN A 251 -17.05 -20.97 3.68
N VAL A 252 -15.79 -21.20 3.36
CA VAL A 252 -15.32 -22.44 2.72
C VAL A 252 -15.39 -23.59 3.73
N SER A 253 -15.86 -24.75 3.28
CA SER A 253 -15.87 -25.95 4.10
C SER A 253 -14.45 -26.25 4.62
N PRO A 254 -14.28 -26.55 5.92
CA PRO A 254 -12.96 -26.84 6.50
C PRO A 254 -12.17 -27.91 5.75
N ALA A 255 -12.84 -28.91 5.19
CA ALA A 255 -12.20 -29.97 4.41
C ALA A 255 -11.63 -29.48 3.07
N GLU A 256 -12.11 -28.34 2.57
CA GLU A 256 -11.69 -27.77 1.29
C GLU A 256 -10.66 -26.65 1.42
N VAL A 257 -10.46 -26.13 2.63
CA VAL A 257 -9.51 -25.06 2.91
C VAL A 257 -8.10 -25.45 2.47
N GLU A 258 -7.70 -26.68 2.73
CA GLU A 258 -6.37 -27.20 2.39
C GLU A 258 -6.09 -27.16 0.88
N HIS A 259 -7.12 -27.34 0.04
CA HIS A 259 -6.96 -27.22 -1.42
C HIS A 259 -6.45 -25.86 -1.85
N LEU A 260 -6.85 -24.78 -1.14
CA LEU A 260 -6.39 -23.43 -1.42
C LEU A 260 -4.92 -23.24 -0.99
N PHE A 261 -4.53 -23.79 0.16
CA PHE A 261 -3.19 -23.64 0.70
C PHE A 261 -2.11 -24.40 -0.07
N GLN A 262 -2.50 -25.34 -0.91
CA GLN A 262 -1.59 -26.07 -1.80
C GLN A 262 -1.23 -25.28 -3.08
N LEU A 263 -1.97 -24.22 -3.40
CA LEU A 263 -1.74 -23.45 -4.61
C LEU A 263 -0.51 -22.55 -4.51
N ASP A 264 0.19 -22.41 -5.60
CA ASP A 264 1.29 -21.45 -5.71
C ASP A 264 0.75 -20.04 -5.90
N VAL A 265 1.25 -19.10 -5.12
CA VAL A 265 0.75 -17.73 -5.08
C VAL A 265 1.91 -16.72 -5.08
N TYR A 266 1.61 -15.47 -5.46
CA TYR A 266 2.50 -14.33 -5.30
C TYR A 266 1.76 -13.21 -4.59
N GLU A 267 2.35 -12.69 -3.51
CA GLU A 267 1.82 -11.50 -2.85
C GLU A 267 1.96 -10.29 -3.78
N VAL A 268 0.85 -9.59 -3.99
CA VAL A 268 0.73 -8.44 -4.89
C VAL A 268 0.31 -7.18 -4.13
N PRO A 269 0.58 -5.98 -4.65
CA PRO A 269 0.18 -4.74 -4.01
C PRO A 269 -1.34 -4.64 -3.83
N VAL A 270 -1.74 -3.95 -2.77
CA VAL A 270 -3.15 -3.62 -2.46
C VAL A 270 -3.29 -2.10 -2.41
N TYR A 271 -4.32 -1.57 -3.05
CA TYR A 271 -4.57 -0.13 -3.09
C TYR A 271 -4.70 0.47 -1.68
N GLY A 272 -4.02 1.59 -1.45
CA GLY A 272 -4.04 2.28 -0.16
C GLY A 272 -3.27 1.58 0.97
N GLN A 273 -2.64 0.41 0.70
CA GLN A 273 -1.81 -0.29 1.66
C GLN A 273 -0.33 -0.06 1.37
N GLY A 274 0.42 0.34 2.40
CA GLY A 274 1.87 0.34 2.35
C GLY A 274 2.40 -1.09 2.16
N ARG A 275 3.46 -1.24 1.37
CA ARG A 275 4.06 -2.54 1.05
C ARG A 275 4.61 -3.21 2.32
N ARG A 276 4.06 -4.35 2.72
CA ARG A 276 4.77 -5.26 3.62
C ARG A 276 5.82 -6.01 2.81
N VAL A 277 7.08 -5.81 3.13
CA VAL A 277 8.17 -6.62 2.57
C VAL A 277 8.11 -7.99 3.25
N ASN A 278 8.06 -9.05 2.44
CA ASN A 278 8.01 -10.47 2.82
C ASN A 278 8.43 -10.78 4.26
N GLY A 279 7.50 -11.27 5.10
CA GLY A 279 7.76 -12.09 6.29
C GLY A 279 8.75 -11.59 7.34
N ALA A 280 9.58 -10.61 7.03
CA ALA A 280 10.40 -9.94 8.01
C ALA A 280 9.45 -9.12 8.90
N ILE A 281 9.42 -9.45 10.17
CA ILE A 281 9.03 -8.53 11.22
C ILE A 281 9.69 -7.20 10.82
N GLN A 282 8.87 -6.21 10.42
CA GLN A 282 9.41 -4.87 10.23
C GLN A 282 10.19 -4.57 11.50
N THR A 283 11.49 -4.31 11.34
CA THR A 283 12.27 -3.77 12.45
C THR A 283 11.54 -2.53 12.95
N LEU A 284 11.72 -2.19 14.21
CA LEU A 284 11.10 -1.02 14.83
C LEU A 284 11.25 0.24 13.96
N GLU A 285 12.39 0.39 13.28
CA GLU A 285 12.66 1.45 12.31
C GLU A 285 11.67 1.46 11.12
N THR A 286 11.27 0.29 10.62
CA THR A 286 10.32 0.20 9.50
C THR A 286 8.88 0.40 9.98
N ALA A 287 8.56 0.00 11.22
CA ALA A 287 7.24 0.25 11.83
C ALA A 287 7.05 1.73 12.22
N LEU A 288 8.13 2.42 12.53
CA LEU A 288 8.15 3.85 12.83
C LEU A 288 8.34 4.72 11.58
N SER A 289 8.74 4.14 10.46
CA SER A 289 8.83 4.87 9.19
C SER A 289 7.41 5.19 8.71
N PRO A 290 7.10 6.46 8.43
CA PRO A 290 5.83 6.79 7.78
C PRO A 290 5.75 6.05 6.46
N SER A 291 4.57 5.64 6.09
CA SER A 291 4.28 4.91 4.83
C SER A 291 4.56 5.70 3.55
N HIS A 292 5.30 6.72 3.58
CA HIS A 292 6.16 7.47 2.66
C HIS A 292 6.77 8.60 3.48
N ALA A 293 8.04 8.45 3.88
CA ALA A 293 8.84 9.60 4.17
C ALA A 293 8.99 10.36 2.85
N ILE A 294 8.19 11.39 2.66
CA ILE A 294 8.52 12.45 1.73
C ILE A 294 9.82 13.01 2.33
N ALA A 295 10.94 12.87 1.60
CA ALA A 295 12.15 13.60 1.95
C ALA A 295 11.73 15.05 2.20
N PRO A 296 12.32 15.76 3.18
CA PRO A 296 11.99 17.15 3.40
C PRO A 296 12.10 17.85 2.05
N ALA A 297 10.97 18.18 1.47
CA ALA A 297 10.92 18.87 0.21
C ALA A 297 11.43 20.27 0.50
N THR A 298 12.55 20.62 -0.11
CA THR A 298 13.04 21.99 -0.17
C THR A 298 12.23 22.84 -1.17
N GLU A 299 11.27 22.21 -1.85
CA GLU A 299 10.36 22.86 -2.78
C GLU A 299 8.90 22.74 -2.29
N PRO A 300 8.06 23.75 -2.52
CA PRO A 300 6.65 23.70 -2.16
C PRO A 300 5.96 22.54 -2.88
N TYR A 301 5.38 21.59 -2.14
CA TYR A 301 4.61 20.50 -2.71
C TYR A 301 3.11 20.76 -2.59
N TRP A 302 2.39 20.38 -3.63
CA TRP A 302 0.94 20.42 -3.62
C TRP A 302 0.39 19.28 -2.77
N VAL A 303 -0.30 19.61 -1.70
CA VAL A 303 -1.08 18.66 -0.94
C VAL A 303 -2.46 18.56 -1.58
N GLY A 304 -2.67 17.53 -2.39
CA GLY A 304 -3.98 17.20 -2.95
C GLY A 304 -4.96 16.64 -1.91
N GLU A 305 -4.91 17.13 -0.67
CA GLU A 305 -5.91 16.80 0.33
C GLU A 305 -7.18 17.61 0.11
N THR A 306 -8.31 16.92 0.16
CA THR A 306 -9.63 17.55 0.14
C THR A 306 -9.70 18.65 1.18
N ASP A 307 -10.02 19.87 0.74
CA ASP A 307 -10.26 21.04 1.57
C ASP A 307 -11.19 20.73 2.74
N GLY A 308 -10.91 21.32 3.89
CA GLY A 308 -11.74 21.24 5.06
C GLY A 308 -10.96 21.33 6.37
N PRO A 309 -11.69 21.47 7.48
CA PRO A 309 -11.10 21.75 8.78
C PRO A 309 -10.13 20.65 9.23
N LYS A 310 -9.00 21.07 9.84
CA LYS A 310 -7.94 20.20 10.35
C LYS A 310 -7.60 20.56 11.79
N HIS A 311 -7.29 19.54 12.58
CA HIS A 311 -6.76 19.70 13.93
C HIS A 311 -5.28 19.33 13.94
N LEU A 312 -4.44 20.12 14.60
CA LEU A 312 -3.13 19.66 15.04
C LEU A 312 -3.30 18.59 16.12
N TYR A 313 -2.35 17.69 16.21
CA TYR A 313 -2.34 16.70 17.29
C TYR A 313 -0.91 16.33 17.72
N VAL A 314 -0.81 15.87 18.95
CA VAL A 314 0.31 15.09 19.46
C VAL A 314 -0.25 13.77 19.98
N LEU A 315 0.22 12.67 19.42
CA LEU A 315 -0.04 11.34 19.95
C LEU A 315 1.13 10.90 20.81
N GLU A 316 0.87 10.12 21.85
CA GLU A 316 1.86 9.55 22.76
C GLU A 316 1.68 8.04 22.84
N LEU A 317 2.80 7.31 22.80
CA LEU A 317 2.81 5.86 23.02
C LEU A 317 2.84 5.57 24.52
N GLN A 318 1.78 4.97 25.02
CA GLN A 318 1.66 4.50 26.40
C GLN A 318 2.32 3.13 26.55
N GLY A 319 3.08 2.93 27.62
CA GLY A 319 3.78 1.70 27.94
C GLY A 319 5.25 1.93 28.31
N ASP A 320 6.02 0.86 28.43
CA ASP A 320 7.45 0.95 28.73
C ASP A 320 8.24 1.35 27.48
N THR A 321 8.61 2.63 27.41
CA THR A 321 9.37 3.22 26.30
C THR A 321 10.74 2.55 26.11
N ALA A 322 11.41 2.17 27.21
CA ALA A 322 12.71 1.50 27.13
C ALA A 322 12.58 0.11 26.52
N ALA A 323 11.61 -0.67 26.98
CA ALA A 323 11.30 -1.98 26.42
C ALA A 323 10.88 -1.88 24.93
N TYR A 324 10.11 -0.85 24.60
CA TYR A 324 9.68 -0.61 23.21
C TYR A 324 10.85 -0.33 22.27
N LEU A 325 11.81 0.48 22.70
CA LEU A 325 13.00 0.85 21.93
C LEU A 325 14.13 -0.20 22.01
N GLY A 326 13.98 -1.25 22.83
CA GLY A 326 15.05 -2.22 23.09
C GLY A 326 16.28 -1.58 23.76
N ARG A 327 16.07 -0.58 24.62
CA ARG A 327 17.11 0.19 25.32
C ARG A 327 17.03 -0.03 26.82
N SER A 328 18.11 0.31 27.55
CA SER A 328 18.04 0.40 29.04
C SER A 328 17.20 1.60 29.47
N ALA A 329 16.59 1.52 30.66
CA ALA A 329 15.78 2.60 31.21
C ALA A 329 16.57 3.92 31.31
N ASP A 330 17.85 3.87 31.67
CA ASP A 330 18.74 5.03 31.79
C ASP A 330 18.92 5.76 30.43
N ASN A 331 18.83 5.04 29.33
CA ASN A 331 18.97 5.63 27.99
C ASN A 331 17.68 6.29 27.48
N VAL A 332 16.58 6.11 28.17
CA VAL A 332 15.29 6.72 27.84
C VAL A 332 14.98 7.90 28.78
N ASP A 333 15.47 7.84 30.00
CA ASP A 333 15.45 8.92 31.00
C ASP A 333 14.09 9.60 31.15
N GLY A 334 13.02 8.82 31.30
CA GLY A 334 11.66 9.31 31.49
C GLY A 334 11.02 9.97 30.26
N ARG A 335 11.67 9.95 29.10
CA ARG A 335 11.15 10.49 27.85
C ARG A 335 10.08 9.58 27.25
N SER A 336 9.12 10.20 26.57
CA SER A 336 8.01 9.52 25.87
C SER A 336 8.21 9.51 24.37
N ILE A 337 7.74 8.44 23.72
CA ILE A 337 7.62 8.41 22.26
C ILE A 337 6.36 9.17 21.88
N ILE A 338 6.53 10.21 21.07
CA ILE A 338 5.43 11.02 20.55
C ILE A 338 5.42 11.07 19.04
N LYS A 339 4.26 11.34 18.48
CA LYS A 339 4.05 11.67 17.06
C LYS A 339 3.31 12.99 16.97
N VAL A 340 3.84 13.91 16.17
CA VAL A 340 3.16 15.19 15.84
C VAL A 340 2.53 15.09 14.45
N GLY A 341 1.48 15.88 14.22
CA GLY A 341 0.82 15.90 12.93
C GLY A 341 -0.48 16.69 12.93
N PHE A 342 -1.21 16.63 11.80
CA PHE A 342 -2.56 17.16 11.70
C PHE A 342 -3.52 16.15 11.05
N SER A 343 -4.81 16.27 11.34
CA SER A 343 -5.85 15.40 10.81
C SER A 343 -7.24 16.05 10.97
N ARG A 344 -8.21 15.61 10.17
CA ARG A 344 -9.64 15.94 10.43
C ARG A 344 -10.13 15.38 11.76
N SER A 345 -9.60 14.24 12.17
CA SER A 345 -9.93 13.57 13.43
C SER A 345 -8.67 12.96 14.05
N PRO A 346 -8.06 13.60 15.07
CA PRO A 346 -6.93 13.03 15.80
C PRO A 346 -7.21 11.64 16.37
N SER A 347 -8.43 11.38 16.85
CA SER A 347 -8.81 10.08 17.40
C SER A 347 -8.85 9.00 16.33
N ALA A 348 -9.43 9.27 15.16
CA ALA A 348 -9.41 8.33 14.04
C ALA A 348 -7.98 8.07 13.54
N ARG A 349 -7.13 9.10 13.54
CA ARG A 349 -5.72 8.94 13.20
C ARG A 349 -4.95 8.09 14.22
N ARG A 350 -5.21 8.28 15.51
CA ARG A 350 -4.69 7.41 16.57
C ARG A 350 -5.14 5.96 16.36
N ASP A 351 -6.42 5.72 16.07
CA ASP A 351 -6.96 4.37 15.86
C ASP A 351 -6.34 3.72 14.63
N GLN A 352 -6.11 4.48 13.56
CA GLN A 352 -5.41 4.01 12.37
C GLN A 352 -3.96 3.57 12.69
N ILE A 353 -3.24 4.34 13.50
CA ILE A 353 -1.88 3.98 13.94
C ILE A 353 -1.94 2.78 14.87
N GLN A 354 -2.87 2.78 15.84
CA GLN A 354 -3.05 1.69 16.79
C GLN A 354 -3.38 0.35 16.11
N SER A 355 -4.10 0.37 15.00
CA SER A 355 -4.46 -0.85 14.26
C SER A 355 -3.25 -1.60 13.70
N ALA A 356 -2.09 -0.95 13.57
CA ALA A 356 -0.83 -1.58 13.18
C ALA A 356 -0.13 -2.32 14.33
N TYR A 357 -0.62 -2.15 15.56
CA TYR A 357 -0.04 -2.76 16.75
C TYR A 357 -0.92 -3.89 17.26
N PRO A 358 -0.36 -5.04 17.66
CA PRO A 358 -1.11 -6.09 18.33
C PRO A 358 -1.69 -5.57 19.65
N ASN A 359 -2.83 -6.11 20.06
CA ASN A 359 -3.38 -5.83 21.37
C ASN A 359 -2.39 -6.26 22.47
N GLY A 360 -1.89 -5.30 23.23
CA GLY A 360 -0.83 -5.53 24.21
C GLY A 360 -0.58 -4.34 25.12
N GLN A 361 0.63 -4.29 25.64
CA GLN A 361 1.06 -3.29 26.62
C GLN A 361 1.25 -1.88 26.03
N PHE A 362 1.37 -1.75 24.70
CA PHE A 362 1.62 -0.49 24.02
C PHE A 362 0.35 0.04 23.38
N LYS A 363 -0.04 1.27 23.75
CA LYS A 363 -1.25 1.93 23.23
C LYS A 363 -0.97 3.36 22.85
N TRP A 364 -1.37 3.77 21.67
CA TRP A 364 -1.36 5.18 21.29
C TRP A 364 -2.52 5.92 21.93
N SER A 365 -2.24 7.06 22.52
CA SER A 365 -3.23 7.98 23.06
C SER A 365 -3.09 9.36 22.42
N VAL A 366 -4.19 10.13 22.36
CA VAL A 366 -4.14 11.54 21.97
C VAL A 366 -3.68 12.32 23.19
N ARG A 367 -2.46 12.86 23.15
CA ARG A 367 -1.92 13.71 24.21
C ARG A 367 -2.46 15.13 24.09
N PHE A 368 -2.49 15.64 22.86
CA PHE A 368 -3.06 16.93 22.50
C PHE A 368 -3.85 16.83 21.18
N PRO A 369 -4.99 17.56 21.06
CA PRO A 369 -5.63 18.36 22.11
C PRO A 369 -6.17 17.48 23.24
N THR A 370 -6.12 17.99 24.46
CA THR A 370 -6.55 17.24 25.65
C THR A 370 -8.05 16.96 25.66
N VAL A 371 -8.82 17.87 25.09
CA VAL A 371 -10.27 17.75 24.92
C VAL A 371 -10.65 18.11 23.49
N ILE A 372 -11.40 17.23 22.83
CA ILE A 372 -12.06 17.49 21.56
C ILE A 372 -13.56 17.44 21.89
N PRO A 373 -14.39 18.48 21.67
CA PRO A 373 -14.30 19.51 20.61
C PRO A 373 -13.82 20.92 21.05
N ASP A 374 -13.28 21.12 22.23
CA ASP A 374 -12.98 22.47 22.76
C ASP A 374 -11.86 23.22 22.00
N VAL A 375 -11.12 22.54 21.11
CA VAL A 375 -10.15 23.18 20.24
C VAL A 375 -10.76 23.28 18.84
N ALA A 376 -11.07 24.49 18.40
CA ALA A 376 -11.58 24.75 17.06
C ALA A 376 -10.58 24.26 16.01
N PRO A 377 -11.06 23.60 14.95
CA PRO A 377 -10.19 23.17 13.86
C PRO A 377 -9.69 24.37 13.04
N TYR A 378 -8.49 24.26 12.52
CA TYR A 378 -7.96 25.20 11.52
C TYR A 378 -8.73 25.01 10.19
N PRO A 379 -9.01 26.10 9.46
CA PRO A 379 -9.95 26.05 8.31
C PRO A 379 -9.47 25.17 7.15
N ASN A 380 -8.16 24.98 6.99
CA ASN A 380 -7.59 24.18 5.90
C ASN A 380 -6.26 23.53 6.29
N ALA A 381 -5.75 22.66 5.40
CA ALA A 381 -4.50 21.94 5.61
C ALA A 381 -3.27 22.87 5.61
N ARG A 382 -3.27 23.96 4.81
CA ARG A 382 -2.14 24.90 4.70
C ARG A 382 -1.78 25.51 6.07
N ILE A 383 -2.78 25.96 6.82
CA ILE A 383 -2.59 26.52 8.17
C ILE A 383 -2.12 25.43 9.15
N ALA A 384 -2.70 24.24 9.07
CA ALA A 384 -2.32 23.13 9.92
C ALA A 384 -0.86 22.67 9.66
N ILE A 385 -0.39 22.72 8.40
CA ILE A 385 1.00 22.41 8.04
C ILE A 385 1.97 23.38 8.71
N VAL A 386 1.67 24.69 8.72
CA VAL A 386 2.51 25.68 9.42
C VAL A 386 2.66 25.35 10.89
N GLY A 387 1.58 24.93 11.53
CA GLY A 387 1.62 24.49 12.94
C GLY A 387 2.41 23.19 13.15
N GLU A 388 2.23 22.21 12.26
CA GLU A 388 2.98 20.96 12.34
C GLU A 388 4.48 21.17 12.15
N ASP A 389 4.87 21.99 11.16
CA ASP A 389 6.28 22.32 10.91
C ASP A 389 6.91 23.05 12.12
N ALA A 390 6.17 23.95 12.75
CA ALA A 390 6.61 24.60 13.98
C ALA A 390 6.80 23.62 15.14
N MET A 391 5.92 22.60 15.27
CA MET A 391 6.07 21.52 16.26
C MET A 391 7.33 20.71 15.97
N LYS A 392 7.55 20.26 14.76
CA LYS A 392 8.73 19.48 14.34
C LYS A 392 10.02 20.29 14.60
N LYS A 393 10.02 21.55 14.18
CA LYS A 393 11.15 22.44 14.37
C LYS A 393 11.47 22.61 15.86
N ARG A 394 10.47 22.85 16.69
CA ARG A 394 10.66 23.00 18.16
C ARG A 394 11.26 21.76 18.80
N LEU A 395 10.80 20.57 18.42
CA LEU A 395 11.34 19.31 18.91
C LEU A 395 12.83 19.14 18.56
N VAL A 396 13.19 19.41 17.31
CA VAL A 396 14.57 19.29 16.84
C VAL A 396 15.48 20.35 17.50
N ASP A 397 15.06 21.61 17.54
CA ASP A 397 15.85 22.72 18.09
C ASP A 397 16.15 22.54 19.58
N GLU A 398 15.25 21.91 20.33
CA GLU A 398 15.41 21.66 21.77
C GLU A 398 15.94 20.25 22.11
N GLY A 399 16.40 19.51 21.09
CA GLY A 399 17.17 18.28 21.28
C GLY A 399 16.36 17.01 21.49
N ALA A 400 15.08 16.97 21.10
CA ALA A 400 14.36 15.71 21.03
C ALA A 400 15.06 14.74 20.05
N GLU A 401 15.14 13.48 20.42
CA GLU A 401 15.69 12.46 19.54
C GLU A 401 14.70 12.14 18.43
N VAL A 402 15.12 12.25 17.17
CA VAL A 402 14.31 11.87 16.01
C VAL A 402 14.36 10.36 15.84
N LEU A 403 13.23 9.68 16.02
CA LEU A 403 13.11 8.24 15.85
C LEU A 403 12.80 7.86 14.39
N GLY A 404 12.30 8.80 13.60
CA GLY A 404 11.97 8.65 12.20
C GLY A 404 10.72 9.44 11.79
N GLY A 405 10.82 10.22 10.71
CA GLY A 405 9.70 11.02 10.18
C GLY A 405 9.09 11.98 11.21
N GLU A 406 7.90 11.67 11.65
CA GLU A 406 7.11 12.49 12.60
C GLU A 406 7.14 11.95 14.05
N PHE A 407 8.03 10.97 14.33
CA PHE A 407 8.16 10.33 15.62
C PHE A 407 9.41 10.83 16.35
N PHE A 408 9.25 11.15 17.62
CA PHE A 408 10.30 11.72 18.46
C PHE A 408 10.30 11.08 19.84
N LEU A 409 11.48 10.99 20.45
CA LEU A 409 11.64 10.70 21.87
C LEU A 409 11.90 12.03 22.58
N ALA A 410 10.96 12.47 23.42
CA ALA A 410 10.97 13.80 24.01
C ALA A 410 10.58 13.79 25.49
N GLU A 411 11.10 14.75 26.25
CA GLU A 411 10.71 15.02 27.63
C GLU A 411 9.32 15.66 27.69
N ASP A 412 8.60 15.43 28.79
CA ASP A 412 7.22 15.90 28.97
C ASP A 412 7.08 17.44 28.81
N TRP A 413 8.01 18.21 29.39
CA TRP A 413 7.99 19.67 29.24
C TRP A 413 8.13 20.11 27.79
N LEU A 414 8.94 19.38 27.00
CA LEU A 414 9.16 19.70 25.59
C LEU A 414 7.93 19.37 24.75
N VAL A 415 7.20 18.29 25.08
CA VAL A 415 5.92 17.95 24.44
C VAL A 415 4.90 19.08 24.63
N HIS A 416 4.78 19.62 25.83
CA HIS A 416 3.92 20.78 26.13
C HIS A 416 4.35 22.04 25.37
N SER A 417 5.65 22.34 25.38
CA SER A 417 6.22 23.50 24.67
C SER A 417 5.99 23.39 23.16
N THR A 418 6.15 22.20 22.60
CA THR A 418 5.92 21.89 21.19
C THR A 418 4.47 22.13 20.78
N TRP A 419 3.50 21.66 21.59
CA TRP A 419 2.08 21.93 21.36
C TRP A 419 1.78 23.43 21.31
N GLY A 420 2.33 24.20 22.27
CA GLY A 420 2.20 25.66 22.30
C GLY A 420 2.76 26.34 21.05
N ALA A 421 3.95 25.91 20.60
CA ALA A 421 4.59 26.45 19.40
C ALA A 421 3.77 26.18 18.13
N GLY A 422 3.24 24.97 17.97
CA GLY A 422 2.38 24.62 16.84
C GLY A 422 1.11 25.43 16.78
N LYS A 423 0.42 25.61 17.91
CA LYS A 423 -0.78 26.44 18.01
C LYS A 423 -0.48 27.90 17.63
N PHE A 424 0.55 28.48 18.26
CA PHE A 424 0.94 29.87 18.02
C PHE A 424 1.26 30.13 16.55
N ALA A 425 1.99 29.22 15.89
CA ALA A 425 2.34 29.36 14.50
C ALA A 425 1.11 29.24 13.58
N ALA A 426 0.21 28.29 13.83
CA ALA A 426 -1.02 28.11 13.05
C ALA A 426 -1.98 29.30 13.25
N GLU A 427 -2.16 29.81 14.47
CA GLU A 427 -2.97 30.98 14.76
C GLU A 427 -2.40 32.24 14.10
N GLY A 428 -1.07 32.40 14.11
CA GLY A 428 -0.38 33.48 13.39
C GLY A 428 -0.62 33.43 11.87
N ALA A 429 -0.59 32.22 11.30
CA ALA A 429 -0.89 32.03 9.87
C ALA A 429 -2.36 32.35 9.52
N MET A 430 -3.29 32.12 10.43
CA MET A 430 -4.72 32.50 10.23
C MET A 430 -4.92 34.04 10.21
N GLN A 431 -4.10 34.78 10.94
CA GLN A 431 -4.21 36.25 11.07
C GLN A 431 -3.48 37.02 9.97
N SER A 432 -2.68 36.34 9.14
CA SER A 432 -1.90 36.97 8.07
C SER A 432 -2.67 36.91 6.74
N PRO A 433 -3.22 38.04 6.23
CA PRO A 433 -4.07 38.06 5.03
C PRO A 433 -3.31 37.83 3.70
N ASN A 434 -2.00 37.70 3.70
CA ASN A 434 -1.15 37.73 2.52
C ASN A 434 -0.71 36.35 1.98
N LEU A 435 -1.37 35.26 2.31
CA LEU A 435 -1.05 33.94 1.75
C LEU A 435 -1.74 33.63 0.41
N ASP A 436 -2.78 34.40 0.05
CA ASP A 436 -3.54 34.19 -1.20
C ASP A 436 -3.02 35.03 -2.40
N ASP A 437 -2.20 36.08 -2.18
CA ASP A 437 -1.79 37.03 -3.23
C ASP A 437 -0.50 36.64 -3.98
N ARG A 438 0.06 35.47 -3.82
CA ARG A 438 1.31 35.06 -4.50
C ARG A 438 1.12 34.20 -5.75
N GLU A 439 -0.09 33.96 -6.20
CA GLU A 439 -0.34 33.16 -7.42
C GLU A 439 -0.47 33.95 -8.74
N ASP A 440 -0.43 35.29 -8.74
CA ASP A 440 -0.60 36.11 -9.96
C ASP A 440 0.68 36.81 -10.46
N GLY A 441 1.84 36.21 -10.29
CA GLY A 441 3.12 36.85 -10.65
C GLY A 441 4.05 36.05 -11.55
N MET A 442 3.57 35.30 -12.56
CA MET A 442 4.47 34.81 -13.61
C MET A 442 4.41 35.72 -14.86
N PRO A 443 5.53 36.36 -15.29
CA PRO A 443 5.56 37.08 -16.54
C PRO A 443 5.48 36.08 -17.71
N ARG A 444 4.52 36.30 -18.60
CA ARG A 444 4.49 35.68 -19.93
C ARG A 444 5.70 36.14 -20.69
N LEU A 445 6.65 35.26 -20.96
CA LEU A 445 7.70 35.51 -21.94
C LEU A 445 7.09 35.38 -23.33
N SER A 446 7.19 36.44 -24.04
CA SER A 446 6.89 36.63 -25.47
C SER A 446 7.90 35.87 -26.36
#